data_6c5bbdaecc3bbac54e8051b4ade0d357
#
_entry.id   6c5bbdaecc3bbac54e8051b4ade0d357
#
_cell.length_a   1.000
_cell.length_b   1.000
_cell.length_c   1.000
_cell.angle_alpha   90.00
_cell.angle_beta   90.00
_cell.angle_gamma   90.00
#
_symmetry.space_group_name_H-M   'P 1'
#
loop_
_entity.id
_entity.type
_entity.pdbx_description
1 polymer ?
#
loop_
_entity_poly.entity_id
_entity_poly.type
_entity_poly.pdbx_seq_one_letter_code
_entity_poly.pdbx_strand_id
1 'polypeptide(L)'
;DVYKRQVYGGHTGDNYCFGLEQLPSKGDLLFLTGGEKDVLTLAAHGFHAICFNSETSVIPAKTVRKLVYRFKHIVLLYDTDKTGLECSEKHRAQLSEYGVKRLVLPLPGTKAEKDVTDYFKAGHTREELMGLFLKLLDTLYGETMAVLKSCEIDYDHPPEQAVAIVTAGEVPLGSEENILCITGGEGTGKSNYTAALVAGAIMERETDADLLGVRVEPNRKGRAVLLYDTEQSEQQLYKNTGRLLRRAGRERMPEYLHVYCLTGMSRSERLTAIVQSMDKYHYLHGGIHLVVIDGVADLIRCANDEAESVALIDEIYRLAGIYRTCIAAVVHFVPNGLKLRGHLGSELQRKSAAILSIEKDENPEVSVVKALKVRDGSPLDIPLMQFRWDKQAGMPVYVGEKPRAEKEKRKEKELAEMAREAFACLLYTSP
;
A
#
# COMPACT_ATOMS: atom_id res chain seq x y z
N ASP A 1 -57.38 -36.76 -7.79
CA ASP A 1 -56.52 -35.65 -7.32
C ASP A 1 -56.89 -35.29 -5.88
N VAL A 2 -56.25 -35.93 -4.94
CA VAL A 2 -56.37 -35.57 -3.53
C VAL A 2 -55.35 -34.48 -3.25
N TYR A 3 -55.79 -33.26 -3.31
CA TYR A 3 -55.04 -32.13 -2.76
C TYR A 3 -54.94 -32.37 -1.24
N LYS A 4 -53.77 -32.75 -0.77
CA LYS A 4 -53.44 -32.74 0.65
C LYS A 4 -53.46 -31.29 1.12
N ARG A 5 -54.58 -30.85 1.72
CA ARG A 5 -54.63 -29.61 2.49
C ARG A 5 -53.63 -29.76 3.64
N GLN A 6 -52.58 -28.95 3.61
CA GLN A 6 -51.75 -28.75 4.79
C GLN A 6 -52.63 -28.11 5.88
N VAL A 7 -52.77 -28.83 7.00
CA VAL A 7 -53.47 -28.30 8.18
C VAL A 7 -52.44 -27.84 9.16
N TYR A 8 -52.33 -26.54 9.33
CA TYR A 8 -51.45 -25.98 10.37
C TYR A 8 -52.20 -26.03 11.72
N GLY A 9 -51.62 -26.70 12.70
CA GLY A 9 -52.11 -26.80 14.07
C GLY A 9 -51.64 -25.60 14.92
N GLY A 10 -52.06 -24.38 14.59
CA GLY A 10 -51.72 -23.17 15.33
C GLY A 10 -51.89 -21.88 14.54
N HIS A 11 -51.79 -20.75 15.19
CA HIS A 11 -51.79 -19.39 14.53
C HIS A 11 -50.36 -19.13 13.96
N THR A 12 -50.23 -19.18 12.65
CA THR A 12 -49.09 -18.62 11.94
C THR A 12 -49.35 -17.18 11.68
N GLY A 13 -48.89 -16.28 12.59
CA GLY A 13 -48.98 -14.84 12.39
C GLY A 13 -47.94 -14.33 11.40
N ASP A 14 -48.03 -13.05 10.98
CA ASP A 14 -47.12 -12.41 10.03
C ASP A 14 -45.63 -12.44 10.43
N ASN A 15 -45.34 -12.80 11.68
CA ASN A 15 -43.96 -12.91 12.23
C ASN A 15 -43.49 -14.35 12.40
N TYR A 16 -44.16 -15.34 11.82
CA TYR A 16 -43.73 -16.74 11.91
C TYR A 16 -42.35 -16.90 11.28
N CYS A 17 -41.44 -17.51 12.05
CA CYS A 17 -40.10 -17.83 11.58
C CYS A 17 -39.66 -19.15 12.26
N PHE A 18 -39.62 -20.23 11.49
CA PHE A 18 -39.19 -21.54 11.97
C PHE A 18 -37.66 -21.59 12.06
N GLY A 19 -37.14 -22.17 13.13
CA GLY A 19 -35.70 -22.35 13.35
C GLY A 19 -35.03 -21.16 14.03
N LEU A 20 -35.69 -20.00 14.23
CA LEU A 20 -35.09 -18.79 14.78
C LEU A 20 -34.53 -18.97 16.21
N GLU A 21 -35.26 -19.70 17.07
CA GLU A 21 -34.88 -19.90 18.47
C GLU A 21 -33.69 -20.85 18.64
N GLN A 22 -33.42 -21.69 17.65
CA GLN A 22 -32.33 -22.65 17.64
C GLN A 22 -30.99 -22.07 17.15
N LEU A 23 -31.03 -20.85 16.63
CA LEU A 23 -29.83 -20.20 16.11
C LEU A 23 -28.87 -19.76 17.23
N PRO A 24 -27.54 -19.97 17.05
CA PRO A 24 -26.56 -19.48 17.99
C PRO A 24 -26.55 -17.93 18.03
N SER A 25 -25.99 -17.36 19.07
CA SER A 25 -25.88 -15.90 19.21
C SER A 25 -25.03 -15.25 18.10
N LYS A 26 -24.06 -16.00 17.56
CA LYS A 26 -23.21 -15.63 16.41
C LYS A 26 -22.94 -16.85 15.54
N GLY A 27 -22.75 -16.62 14.23
CA GLY A 27 -22.42 -17.64 13.24
C GLY A 27 -21.84 -17.05 11.97
N ASP A 28 -21.28 -17.91 11.12
CA ASP A 28 -20.68 -17.48 9.86
C ASP A 28 -21.72 -17.44 8.72
N LEU A 29 -22.54 -18.49 8.60
CA LEU A 29 -23.45 -18.69 7.48
C LEU A 29 -24.85 -19.07 7.99
N LEU A 30 -25.87 -18.38 7.48
CA LEU A 30 -27.29 -18.64 7.71
C LEU A 30 -28.00 -18.77 6.37
N PHE A 31 -28.72 -19.88 6.19
CA PHE A 31 -29.62 -20.06 5.06
C PHE A 31 -31.05 -19.61 5.37
N LEU A 32 -31.67 -18.91 4.44
CA LEU A 32 -33.11 -18.61 4.42
C LEU A 32 -33.73 -19.54 3.36
N THR A 33 -34.57 -20.47 3.77
CA THR A 33 -35.17 -21.47 2.89
C THR A 33 -36.67 -21.26 2.66
N GLY A 34 -37.23 -21.96 1.70
CA GLY A 34 -38.65 -21.93 1.37
C GLY A 34 -39.56 -22.63 2.35
N GLY A 35 -39.07 -23.61 3.11
CA GLY A 35 -39.88 -24.44 3.98
C GLY A 35 -39.13 -25.07 5.15
N GLU A 36 -39.93 -25.56 6.13
CA GLU A 36 -39.45 -26.17 7.38
C GLU A 36 -38.65 -27.45 7.16
N LYS A 37 -39.05 -28.26 6.15
CA LYS A 37 -38.33 -29.47 5.75
C LYS A 37 -36.89 -29.19 5.41
N ASP A 38 -36.65 -28.12 4.69
CA ASP A 38 -35.30 -27.72 4.25
C ASP A 38 -34.44 -27.18 5.41
N VAL A 39 -35.09 -26.48 6.36
CA VAL A 39 -34.43 -26.07 7.61
C VAL A 39 -33.95 -27.29 8.38
N LEU A 40 -34.80 -28.31 8.56
CA LEU A 40 -34.45 -29.54 9.26
C LEU A 40 -33.34 -30.31 8.53
N THR A 41 -33.40 -30.37 7.21
CA THR A 41 -32.37 -31.02 6.38
C THR A 41 -31.05 -30.33 6.53
N LEU A 42 -31.01 -29.01 6.41
CA LEU A 42 -29.76 -28.21 6.59
C LEU A 42 -29.19 -28.36 7.99
N ALA A 43 -30.07 -28.36 9.03
CA ALA A 43 -29.63 -28.55 10.40
C ALA A 43 -29.02 -29.95 10.61
N ALA A 44 -29.60 -30.99 10.00
CA ALA A 44 -29.04 -32.37 10.04
C ALA A 44 -27.66 -32.46 9.39
N HIS A 45 -27.34 -31.58 8.42
CA HIS A 45 -26.04 -31.48 7.78
C HIS A 45 -25.13 -30.42 8.43
N GLY A 46 -25.48 -29.88 9.62
CA GLY A 46 -24.66 -28.95 10.39
C GLY A 46 -24.67 -27.53 9.89
N PHE A 47 -25.70 -27.10 9.18
CA PHE A 47 -25.91 -25.72 8.77
C PHE A 47 -26.95 -25.02 9.62
N HIS A 48 -26.83 -23.71 9.77
CA HIS A 48 -27.88 -22.89 10.36
C HIS A 48 -28.86 -22.45 9.27
N ALA A 49 -30.13 -22.66 9.52
CA ALA A 49 -31.18 -22.28 8.58
C ALA A 49 -32.45 -21.82 9.29
N ILE A 50 -33.20 -20.98 8.64
CA ILE A 50 -34.57 -20.59 9.04
C ILE A 50 -35.45 -20.48 7.80
N CYS A 51 -36.77 -20.57 8.02
CA CYS A 51 -37.75 -20.21 7.00
C CYS A 51 -38.88 -19.36 7.57
N PHE A 52 -39.56 -18.65 6.71
CA PHE A 52 -40.81 -17.96 6.97
C PHE A 52 -41.99 -18.80 6.50
N ASN A 53 -43.23 -18.31 6.57
CA ASN A 53 -44.43 -19.07 6.22
C ASN A 53 -44.38 -19.76 4.84
N SER A 54 -43.77 -19.12 3.86
CA SER A 54 -43.55 -19.70 2.53
C SER A 54 -42.57 -18.82 1.76
N GLU A 55 -42.05 -19.28 0.62
CA GLU A 55 -41.23 -18.51 -0.31
C GLU A 55 -41.90 -17.23 -0.81
N THR A 56 -43.21 -17.22 -0.87
CA THR A 56 -43.96 -16.03 -1.33
C THR A 56 -44.29 -15.01 -0.20
N SER A 57 -44.01 -15.38 1.05
CA SER A 57 -44.31 -14.56 2.22
C SER A 57 -43.35 -13.38 2.30
N VAL A 58 -43.82 -12.26 2.81
CA VAL A 58 -42.97 -11.10 3.08
C VAL A 58 -41.99 -11.41 4.17
N ILE A 59 -40.70 -11.17 3.90
CA ILE A 59 -39.64 -11.30 4.90
C ILE A 59 -39.61 -10.03 5.75
N PRO A 60 -39.85 -10.10 7.09
CA PRO A 60 -39.84 -8.92 7.93
C PRO A 60 -38.40 -8.32 8.03
N ALA A 61 -38.20 -7.13 7.50
CA ALA A 61 -36.90 -6.41 7.53
C ALA A 61 -36.32 -6.29 8.93
N LYS A 62 -37.18 -6.10 9.96
CA LYS A 62 -36.76 -6.05 11.38
C LYS A 62 -36.08 -7.34 11.83
N THR A 63 -36.52 -8.50 11.36
CA THR A 63 -35.91 -9.80 11.67
C THR A 63 -34.57 -9.94 10.99
N VAL A 64 -34.50 -9.63 9.68
CA VAL A 64 -33.24 -9.69 8.91
C VAL A 64 -32.19 -8.76 9.51
N ARG A 65 -32.57 -7.54 9.87
CA ARG A 65 -31.67 -6.59 10.53
C ARG A 65 -31.03 -7.16 11.82
N LYS A 66 -31.79 -7.90 12.63
CA LYS A 66 -31.23 -8.58 13.81
C LYS A 66 -30.27 -9.70 13.44
N LEU A 67 -30.56 -10.45 12.37
CA LEU A 67 -29.75 -11.58 11.91
C LEU A 67 -28.41 -11.12 11.31
N VAL A 68 -28.37 -9.98 10.63
CA VAL A 68 -27.14 -9.39 10.09
C VAL A 68 -26.08 -9.10 11.19
N TYR A 69 -26.50 -8.78 12.41
CA TYR A 69 -25.59 -8.64 13.56
C TYR A 69 -25.10 -9.97 14.14
N ARG A 70 -25.74 -11.09 13.76
CA ARG A 70 -25.42 -12.44 14.28
C ARG A 70 -24.65 -13.27 13.28
N PHE A 71 -24.88 -13.12 11.99
CA PHE A 71 -24.28 -13.94 10.94
C PHE A 71 -23.50 -13.09 9.94
N LYS A 72 -22.31 -13.54 9.54
CA LYS A 72 -21.48 -12.87 8.52
C LYS A 72 -22.11 -12.91 7.13
N HIS A 73 -22.74 -14.05 6.81
CA HIS A 73 -23.39 -14.29 5.54
C HIS A 73 -24.81 -14.80 5.76
N ILE A 74 -25.76 -14.15 5.13
CA ILE A 74 -27.16 -14.60 5.03
C ILE A 74 -27.43 -14.90 3.56
N VAL A 75 -27.89 -16.13 3.27
CA VAL A 75 -28.06 -16.62 1.90
C VAL A 75 -29.47 -17.18 1.72
N LEU A 76 -30.20 -16.64 0.72
CA LEU A 76 -31.44 -17.22 0.24
C LEU A 76 -31.13 -18.50 -0.53
N LEU A 77 -31.77 -19.60 -0.11
CA LEU A 77 -31.65 -20.93 -0.70
C LEU A 77 -33.06 -21.50 -0.89
N TYR A 78 -33.73 -21.02 -1.94
CA TYR A 78 -35.09 -21.41 -2.28
C TYR A 78 -35.12 -22.53 -3.33
N ASP A 79 -36.31 -23.03 -3.60
CA ASP A 79 -36.54 -24.02 -4.65
C ASP A 79 -36.03 -23.51 -6.00
N THR A 80 -35.58 -24.43 -6.85
CA THR A 80 -35.10 -24.13 -8.21
C THR A 80 -36.22 -24.14 -9.24
N ASP A 81 -37.48 -24.35 -8.82
CA ASP A 81 -38.64 -24.19 -9.73
C ASP A 81 -38.89 -22.69 -10.04
N LYS A 82 -39.78 -22.43 -10.99
CA LYS A 82 -40.06 -21.06 -11.44
C LYS A 82 -40.44 -20.13 -10.30
N THR A 83 -41.29 -20.60 -9.37
CA THR A 83 -41.75 -19.78 -8.25
C THR A 83 -40.63 -19.46 -7.27
N GLY A 84 -39.83 -20.44 -6.89
CA GLY A 84 -38.69 -20.26 -5.99
C GLY A 84 -37.63 -19.32 -6.58
N LEU A 85 -37.33 -19.47 -7.88
CA LEU A 85 -36.37 -18.58 -8.58
C LEU A 85 -36.87 -17.12 -8.61
N GLU A 86 -38.14 -16.87 -8.95
CA GLU A 86 -38.73 -15.53 -8.98
C GLU A 86 -38.78 -14.90 -7.57
N CYS A 87 -39.21 -15.66 -6.57
CA CYS A 87 -39.31 -15.20 -5.19
C CYS A 87 -37.92 -14.93 -4.56
N SER A 88 -36.96 -15.82 -4.78
CA SER A 88 -35.59 -15.61 -4.27
C SER A 88 -34.93 -14.37 -4.86
N GLU A 89 -35.13 -14.08 -6.14
CA GLU A 89 -34.61 -12.87 -6.77
C GLU A 89 -35.30 -11.60 -6.25
N LYS A 90 -36.64 -11.64 -6.09
CA LYS A 90 -37.40 -10.54 -5.49
C LYS A 90 -36.91 -10.23 -4.07
N HIS A 91 -36.72 -11.26 -3.24
CA HIS A 91 -36.27 -11.09 -1.87
C HIS A 91 -34.78 -10.64 -1.82
N ARG A 92 -33.92 -11.12 -2.71
CA ARG A 92 -32.56 -10.62 -2.84
C ARG A 92 -32.53 -9.13 -3.11
N ALA A 93 -33.36 -8.65 -4.07
CA ALA A 93 -33.44 -7.24 -4.39
C ALA A 93 -34.00 -6.41 -3.20
N GLN A 94 -35.05 -6.91 -2.53
CA GLN A 94 -35.66 -6.25 -1.36
C GLN A 94 -34.68 -6.14 -0.19
N LEU A 95 -33.82 -7.13 0.00
CA LEU A 95 -32.90 -7.25 1.15
C LEU A 95 -31.46 -6.89 0.80
N SER A 96 -31.25 -6.24 -0.34
CA SER A 96 -29.91 -5.89 -0.85
C SER A 96 -29.12 -4.99 0.12
N GLU A 97 -29.79 -4.05 0.79
CA GLU A 97 -29.17 -3.17 1.78
C GLU A 97 -28.60 -3.93 3.00
N TYR A 98 -29.08 -5.13 3.28
CA TYR A 98 -28.60 -6.00 4.36
C TYR A 98 -27.52 -6.98 3.90
N GLY A 99 -27.07 -6.90 2.65
CA GLY A 99 -26.04 -7.78 2.10
C GLY A 99 -26.47 -9.25 1.96
N VAL A 100 -27.79 -9.50 1.92
CA VAL A 100 -28.34 -10.85 1.72
C VAL A 100 -28.03 -11.34 0.31
N LYS A 101 -27.44 -12.55 0.24
CA LYS A 101 -27.00 -13.19 -0.99
C LYS A 101 -28.03 -14.21 -1.46
N ARG A 102 -27.90 -14.67 -2.69
CA ARG A 102 -28.74 -15.73 -3.26
C ARG A 102 -27.87 -16.85 -3.81
N LEU A 103 -28.16 -18.07 -3.42
CA LEU A 103 -27.57 -19.28 -3.96
C LEU A 103 -28.66 -20.10 -4.67
N VAL A 104 -28.39 -20.52 -5.89
CA VAL A 104 -29.26 -21.41 -6.66
C VAL A 104 -28.58 -22.77 -6.77
N LEU A 105 -29.27 -23.82 -6.36
CA LEU A 105 -28.76 -25.17 -6.48
C LEU A 105 -28.75 -25.63 -7.94
N PRO A 106 -27.81 -26.48 -8.35
CA PRO A 106 -27.74 -27.00 -9.71
C PRO A 106 -28.74 -28.16 -9.89
N LEU A 107 -30.03 -27.90 -9.65
CA LEU A 107 -31.13 -28.83 -9.78
C LEU A 107 -32.03 -28.41 -10.93
N PRO A 108 -32.73 -29.38 -11.62
CA PRO A 108 -33.55 -29.10 -12.78
C PRO A 108 -34.86 -28.37 -12.49
N GLY A 109 -35.24 -28.17 -11.21
CA GLY A 109 -36.47 -27.49 -10.81
C GLY A 109 -37.76 -28.30 -11.07
N THR A 110 -37.66 -29.60 -11.15
CA THR A 110 -38.81 -30.51 -11.27
C THR A 110 -39.48 -30.79 -9.90
N LYS A 111 -40.66 -31.39 -9.87
CA LYS A 111 -41.31 -31.72 -8.59
C LYS A 111 -40.49 -32.65 -7.68
N ALA A 112 -39.60 -33.43 -8.22
CA ALA A 112 -38.78 -34.41 -7.50
C ALA A 112 -37.36 -33.87 -7.19
N GLU A 113 -36.91 -32.84 -7.86
CA GLU A 113 -35.55 -32.34 -7.78
C GLU A 113 -35.52 -30.81 -7.84
N LYS A 114 -35.84 -30.14 -6.75
CA LYS A 114 -35.94 -28.71 -6.73
C LYS A 114 -35.43 -27.99 -5.47
N ASP A 115 -35.43 -28.68 -4.34
CA ASP A 115 -35.06 -28.10 -3.06
C ASP A 115 -33.79 -28.70 -2.47
N VAL A 116 -33.29 -28.13 -1.37
CA VAL A 116 -32.06 -28.57 -0.71
C VAL A 116 -32.19 -29.98 -0.13
N THR A 117 -33.42 -30.40 0.22
CA THR A 117 -33.65 -31.76 0.68
C THR A 117 -33.47 -32.77 -0.47
N ASP A 118 -33.94 -32.42 -1.67
CA ASP A 118 -33.75 -33.24 -2.87
C ASP A 118 -32.28 -33.28 -3.28
N TYR A 119 -31.56 -32.17 -3.11
CA TYR A 119 -30.12 -32.08 -3.34
C TYR A 119 -29.35 -33.10 -2.50
N PHE A 120 -29.58 -33.15 -1.19
CA PHE A 120 -28.94 -34.12 -0.32
C PHE A 120 -29.44 -35.56 -0.57
N LYS A 121 -30.71 -35.78 -0.92
CA LYS A 121 -31.20 -37.11 -1.32
C LYS A 121 -30.57 -37.63 -2.60
N ALA A 122 -30.18 -36.76 -3.51
CA ALA A 122 -29.43 -37.14 -4.71
C ALA A 122 -27.98 -37.57 -4.41
N GLY A 123 -27.55 -37.54 -3.14
CA GLY A 123 -26.24 -38.01 -2.68
C GLY A 123 -25.19 -36.89 -2.57
N HIS A 124 -25.58 -35.66 -2.76
CA HIS A 124 -24.65 -34.53 -2.57
C HIS A 124 -24.27 -34.35 -1.09
N THR A 125 -23.07 -33.84 -0.88
CA THR A 125 -22.48 -33.70 0.45
C THR A 125 -22.55 -32.26 0.98
N ARG A 126 -22.25 -32.12 2.27
CA ARG A 126 -22.09 -30.84 2.93
C ARG A 126 -20.97 -30.00 2.27
N GLU A 127 -19.87 -30.66 1.94
CA GLU A 127 -18.69 -30.07 1.30
C GLU A 127 -19.01 -29.51 -0.09
N GLU A 128 -19.87 -30.22 -0.84
CA GLU A 128 -20.32 -29.75 -2.15
C GLU A 128 -21.20 -28.50 -2.03
N LEU A 129 -22.14 -28.47 -1.06
CA LEU A 129 -22.95 -27.26 -0.81
C LEU A 129 -22.07 -26.08 -0.37
N MET A 130 -21.06 -26.31 0.50
CA MET A 130 -20.07 -25.30 0.84
C MET A 130 -19.26 -24.85 -0.37
N GLY A 131 -18.91 -25.75 -1.27
CA GLY A 131 -18.24 -25.43 -2.54
C GLY A 131 -19.06 -24.49 -3.43
N LEU A 132 -20.39 -24.68 -3.50
CA LEU A 132 -21.29 -23.78 -4.21
C LEU A 132 -21.34 -22.39 -3.55
N PHE A 133 -21.35 -22.34 -2.22
CA PHE A 133 -21.29 -21.06 -1.49
C PHE A 133 -19.97 -20.33 -1.72
N LEU A 134 -18.83 -21.02 -1.71
CA LEU A 134 -17.53 -20.42 -2.02
C LEU A 134 -17.47 -19.86 -3.46
N LYS A 135 -17.99 -20.61 -4.44
CA LYS A 135 -18.12 -20.10 -5.82
C LYS A 135 -19.00 -18.85 -5.92
N LEU A 136 -20.06 -18.77 -5.11
CA LEU A 136 -20.88 -17.55 -5.02
C LEU A 136 -20.05 -16.37 -4.50
N LEU A 137 -19.22 -16.58 -3.46
CA LEU A 137 -18.33 -15.54 -2.94
C LEU A 137 -17.28 -15.12 -3.97
N ASP A 138 -16.68 -16.08 -4.69
CA ASP A 138 -15.71 -15.79 -5.77
C ASP A 138 -16.35 -14.93 -6.87
N THR A 139 -17.61 -15.20 -7.24
CA THR A 139 -18.34 -14.39 -8.21
C THR A 139 -18.61 -12.98 -7.70
N LEU A 140 -18.98 -12.84 -6.41
CA LEU A 140 -19.29 -11.53 -5.82
C LEU A 140 -18.05 -10.69 -5.54
N TYR A 141 -16.92 -11.31 -5.24
CA TYR A 141 -15.66 -10.65 -4.89
C TYR A 141 -14.58 -10.77 -5.99
N GLY A 142 -14.97 -11.24 -7.16
CA GLY A 142 -14.05 -11.61 -8.24
C GLY A 142 -13.05 -10.52 -8.60
N GLU A 143 -13.49 -9.27 -8.72
CA GLU A 143 -12.60 -8.13 -9.00
C GLU A 143 -11.55 -7.93 -7.88
N THR A 144 -12.01 -7.93 -6.63
CA THR A 144 -11.11 -7.79 -5.48
C THR A 144 -10.15 -8.98 -5.37
N MET A 145 -10.64 -10.21 -5.57
CA MET A 145 -9.82 -11.42 -5.53
C MET A 145 -8.81 -11.46 -6.68
N ALA A 146 -9.18 -10.97 -7.87
CA ALA A 146 -8.25 -10.85 -8.99
C ALA A 146 -7.09 -9.88 -8.68
N VAL A 147 -7.41 -8.73 -8.06
CA VAL A 147 -6.38 -7.78 -7.60
C VAL A 147 -5.49 -8.41 -6.53
N LEU A 148 -6.07 -9.07 -5.53
CA LEU A 148 -5.31 -9.76 -4.48
C LEU A 148 -4.41 -10.86 -5.06
N LYS A 149 -4.89 -11.62 -6.05
CA LYS A 149 -4.08 -12.64 -6.73
C LYS A 149 -2.85 -12.05 -7.43
N SER A 150 -2.99 -10.85 -8.01
CA SER A 150 -1.85 -10.15 -8.61
C SER A 150 -0.83 -9.63 -7.58
N CYS A 151 -1.22 -9.52 -6.32
CA CYS A 151 -0.37 -9.11 -5.20
C CYS A 151 0.19 -10.30 -4.40
N GLU A 152 -0.22 -11.52 -4.72
CA GLU A 152 0.22 -12.73 -4.01
C GLU A 152 1.69 -13.01 -4.33
N ILE A 153 2.47 -13.23 -3.28
CA ILE A 153 3.89 -13.58 -3.44
C ILE A 153 4.00 -15.03 -3.89
N ASP A 154 4.58 -15.21 -5.07
CA ASP A 154 4.97 -16.52 -5.58
C ASP A 154 6.41 -16.81 -5.14
N TYR A 155 6.58 -17.67 -4.15
CA TYR A 155 7.90 -17.98 -3.61
C TYR A 155 8.75 -18.82 -4.57
N ASP A 156 8.12 -19.57 -5.45
CA ASP A 156 8.83 -20.41 -6.42
C ASP A 156 9.34 -19.59 -7.63
N HIS A 157 8.76 -18.41 -7.85
CA HIS A 157 9.16 -17.47 -8.90
C HIS A 157 9.50 -16.11 -8.29
N PRO A 158 10.73 -15.94 -7.75
CA PRO A 158 11.12 -14.69 -7.10
C PRO A 158 11.05 -13.52 -8.08
N PRO A 159 10.60 -12.34 -7.62
CA PRO A 159 10.58 -11.14 -8.45
C PRO A 159 12.00 -10.74 -8.87
N GLU A 160 12.09 -10.01 -9.98
CA GLU A 160 13.37 -9.43 -10.41
C GLU A 160 13.94 -8.54 -9.31
N GLN A 161 15.22 -8.73 -8.99
CA GLN A 161 15.87 -7.98 -7.93
C GLN A 161 15.88 -6.47 -8.24
N ALA A 162 15.43 -5.66 -7.29
CA ALA A 162 15.45 -4.21 -7.41
C ALA A 162 16.90 -3.68 -7.46
N VAL A 163 17.18 -2.80 -8.41
CA VAL A 163 18.51 -2.20 -8.56
C VAL A 163 18.71 -1.13 -7.50
N ALA A 164 19.85 -1.19 -6.79
CA ALA A 164 20.27 -0.12 -5.90
C ALA A 164 20.76 1.08 -6.72
N ILE A 165 20.02 2.17 -6.69
CA ILE A 165 20.33 3.40 -7.43
C ILE A 165 21.32 4.29 -6.68
N VAL A 166 21.21 4.37 -5.36
CA VAL A 166 22.10 5.15 -4.49
C VAL A 166 22.66 4.24 -3.41
N THR A 167 23.98 4.20 -3.26
CA THR A 167 24.67 3.40 -2.24
C THR A 167 25.70 4.23 -1.48
N ALA A 168 26.00 3.84 -0.24
CA ALA A 168 27.19 4.29 0.49
C ALA A 168 27.99 3.05 0.89
N GLY A 169 29.17 2.90 0.31
CA GLY A 169 29.88 1.62 0.33
C GLY A 169 29.00 0.51 -0.30
N GLU A 170 28.82 -0.58 0.41
CA GLU A 170 27.99 -1.72 0.00
C GLU A 170 26.52 -1.58 0.41
N VAL A 171 26.16 -0.53 1.16
CA VAL A 171 24.81 -0.36 1.73
C VAL A 171 23.89 0.38 0.78
N PRO A 172 22.76 -0.20 0.33
CA PRO A 172 21.78 0.49 -0.48
C PRO A 172 21.03 1.54 0.34
N LEU A 173 21.01 2.77 -0.15
CA LEU A 173 20.29 3.91 0.42
C LEU A 173 18.97 4.17 -0.32
N GLY A 174 18.98 4.02 -1.63
CA GLY A 174 17.82 4.19 -2.50
C GLY A 174 17.85 3.16 -3.61
N SER A 175 16.82 2.32 -3.68
CA SER A 175 16.65 1.30 -4.71
C SER A 175 15.42 1.59 -5.56
N GLU A 176 15.30 0.95 -6.71
CA GLU A 176 14.04 0.89 -7.44
C GLU A 176 12.90 0.51 -6.46
N GLU A 177 11.69 1.02 -6.71
CA GLU A 177 10.47 0.78 -5.92
C GLU A 177 10.50 1.35 -4.48
N ASN A 178 11.46 2.23 -4.16
CA ASN A 178 11.61 2.76 -2.81
C ASN A 178 11.78 4.28 -2.76
N ILE A 179 11.59 4.82 -1.55
CA ILE A 179 11.84 6.23 -1.23
C ILE A 179 13.16 6.35 -0.46
N LEU A 180 14.04 7.25 -0.91
CA LEU A 180 15.17 7.77 -0.17
C LEU A 180 14.78 9.13 0.44
N CYS A 181 14.71 9.25 1.75
CA CYS A 181 14.43 10.52 2.40
C CYS A 181 15.73 11.27 2.71
N ILE A 182 15.80 12.54 2.31
CA ILE A 182 16.90 13.45 2.62
C ILE A 182 16.35 14.58 3.48
N THR A 183 16.95 14.82 4.63
CA THR A 183 16.49 15.82 5.57
C THR A 183 17.64 16.67 6.12
N GLY A 184 17.31 17.77 6.77
CA GLY A 184 18.27 18.67 7.38
C GLY A 184 17.73 20.07 7.57
N GLY A 185 18.44 20.90 8.33
CA GLY A 185 18.13 22.31 8.54
C GLY A 185 18.24 23.15 7.27
N GLU A 186 17.84 24.42 7.35
CA GLU A 186 18.07 25.38 6.28
C GLU A 186 19.57 25.62 6.08
N GLY A 187 19.98 25.78 4.82
CA GLY A 187 21.37 26.09 4.50
C GLY A 187 22.39 24.95 4.74
N THR A 188 21.94 23.74 5.07
CA THR A 188 22.84 22.59 5.28
C THR A 188 23.38 21.96 4.00
N GLY A 189 22.82 22.32 2.84
CA GLY A 189 23.30 21.85 1.53
C GLY A 189 22.48 20.71 0.92
N LYS A 190 21.22 20.49 1.35
CA LYS A 190 20.32 19.44 0.81
C LYS A 190 20.20 19.47 -0.71
N SER A 191 19.85 20.63 -1.29
CA SER A 191 19.70 20.77 -2.74
C SER A 191 21.01 20.55 -3.52
N ASN A 192 22.16 20.86 -2.91
CA ASN A 192 23.46 20.51 -3.50
C ASN A 192 23.73 19.01 -3.46
N TYR A 193 23.29 18.34 -2.39
CA TYR A 193 23.43 16.91 -2.25
C TYR A 193 22.52 16.15 -3.23
N THR A 194 21.27 16.57 -3.38
CA THR A 194 20.37 16.02 -4.41
C THR A 194 20.88 16.26 -5.82
N ALA A 195 21.47 17.43 -6.09
CA ALA A 195 22.11 17.70 -7.36
C ALA A 195 23.31 16.77 -7.64
N ALA A 196 24.04 16.33 -6.60
CA ALA A 196 25.10 15.32 -6.76
C ALA A 196 24.52 13.93 -7.10
N LEU A 197 23.36 13.55 -6.55
CA LEU A 197 22.66 12.31 -6.93
C LEU A 197 22.25 12.33 -8.40
N VAL A 198 21.64 13.44 -8.84
CA VAL A 198 21.25 13.60 -10.25
C VAL A 198 22.49 13.62 -11.16
N ALA A 199 23.58 14.28 -10.75
CA ALA A 199 24.83 14.28 -11.52
C ALA A 199 25.37 12.86 -11.71
N GLY A 200 25.36 12.01 -10.66
CA GLY A 200 25.74 10.61 -10.74
C GLY A 200 24.88 9.80 -11.71
N ALA A 201 23.56 10.03 -11.67
CA ALA A 201 22.64 9.36 -12.58
C ALA A 201 22.87 9.70 -14.06
N ILE A 202 23.37 10.90 -14.37
CA ILE A 202 23.55 11.35 -15.76
C ILE A 202 25.00 11.31 -16.26
N MET A 203 25.96 10.81 -15.48
CA MET A 203 27.35 10.69 -15.93
C MET A 203 27.46 9.78 -17.17
N GLU A 204 28.30 10.17 -18.11
CA GLU A 204 28.58 9.36 -19.31
C GLU A 204 29.54 8.21 -19.06
N ARG A 205 30.46 8.42 -18.14
CA ARG A 205 31.50 7.45 -17.78
C ARG A 205 31.54 7.31 -16.27
N GLU A 206 31.86 6.13 -15.77
CA GLU A 206 32.28 5.94 -14.39
C GLU A 206 33.63 6.67 -14.24
N THR A 207 33.55 7.94 -14.00
CA THR A 207 34.70 8.78 -13.63
C THR A 207 34.72 8.93 -12.13
N ASP A 208 35.86 9.30 -11.56
CA ASP A 208 35.99 9.68 -10.14
C ASP A 208 35.24 10.99 -9.82
N ALA A 209 34.04 11.15 -10.35
CA ALA A 209 33.23 12.31 -10.06
C ALA A 209 32.85 12.32 -8.58
N ASP A 210 33.09 13.47 -7.96
CA ASP A 210 32.76 13.69 -6.56
C ASP A 210 31.23 13.75 -6.36
N LEU A 211 30.66 12.66 -5.85
CA LEU A 211 29.23 12.53 -5.52
C LEU A 211 28.96 12.73 -4.01
N LEU A 212 29.81 13.45 -3.31
CA LEU A 212 29.69 13.82 -1.89
C LEU A 212 29.65 12.60 -0.95
N GLY A 213 30.39 11.54 -1.31
CA GLY A 213 30.56 10.34 -0.50
C GLY A 213 29.60 9.19 -0.80
N VAL A 214 28.69 9.33 -1.74
CA VAL A 214 27.82 8.24 -2.22
C VAL A 214 28.20 7.81 -3.64
N ARG A 215 27.75 6.62 -4.01
CA ARG A 215 27.76 6.13 -5.38
C ARG A 215 26.33 6.16 -5.93
N VAL A 216 26.20 6.48 -7.18
CA VAL A 216 24.91 6.44 -7.91
C VAL A 216 25.08 5.54 -9.12
N GLU A 217 24.14 4.62 -9.31
CA GLU A 217 24.13 3.72 -10.46
C GLU A 217 23.95 4.54 -11.75
N PRO A 218 24.84 4.43 -12.74
CA PRO A 218 24.75 5.19 -13.98
C PRO A 218 23.51 4.79 -14.81
N ASN A 219 22.84 5.76 -15.36
CA ASN A 219 21.68 5.55 -16.23
C ASN A 219 22.10 5.09 -17.64
N ARG A 220 22.53 3.87 -17.76
CA ARG A 220 23.01 3.29 -19.05
C ARG A 220 21.90 3.06 -20.07
N LYS A 221 20.63 3.03 -19.63
CA LYS A 221 19.46 2.75 -20.48
C LYS A 221 18.81 4.04 -21.01
N GLY A 222 19.30 5.21 -20.65
CA GLY A 222 18.69 6.49 -21.03
C GLY A 222 17.27 6.70 -20.49
N ARG A 223 16.92 6.05 -19.38
CA ARG A 223 15.64 6.24 -18.70
C ARG A 223 15.51 7.65 -18.16
N ALA A 224 14.31 8.16 -17.96
CA ALA A 224 14.09 9.51 -17.45
C ALA A 224 14.78 9.73 -16.09
N VAL A 225 15.40 10.90 -15.94
CA VAL A 225 15.85 11.44 -14.66
C VAL A 225 15.11 12.75 -14.42
N LEU A 226 14.34 12.82 -13.33
CA LEU A 226 13.38 13.89 -13.07
C LEU A 226 13.76 14.64 -11.80
N LEU A 227 13.92 15.96 -11.89
CA LEU A 227 14.16 16.84 -10.74
C LEU A 227 13.04 17.87 -10.65
N TYR A 228 12.30 17.85 -9.57
CA TYR A 228 11.25 18.82 -9.24
C TYR A 228 11.69 19.64 -8.04
N ASP A 229 11.71 20.95 -8.21
CA ASP A 229 12.08 21.92 -7.18
C ASP A 229 10.90 22.84 -6.87
N THR A 230 10.52 22.92 -5.60
CA THR A 230 9.37 23.71 -5.13
C THR A 230 9.78 24.95 -4.34
N GLU A 231 11.07 25.13 -4.08
CA GLU A 231 11.57 26.16 -3.16
C GLU A 231 12.44 27.23 -3.85
N GLN A 232 13.23 26.84 -4.84
CA GLN A 232 14.19 27.73 -5.48
C GLN A 232 13.55 28.55 -6.60
N SER A 233 14.05 29.81 -6.76
CA SER A 233 13.70 30.59 -7.94
C SER A 233 14.27 29.96 -9.22
N GLU A 234 13.66 30.24 -10.37
CA GLU A 234 14.11 29.74 -11.67
C GLU A 234 15.59 30.05 -11.93
N GLN A 235 16.04 31.28 -11.61
CA GLN A 235 17.43 31.67 -11.76
C GLN A 235 18.38 30.86 -10.87
N GLN A 236 17.96 30.56 -9.64
CA GLN A 236 18.77 29.76 -8.71
C GLN A 236 18.87 28.32 -9.19
N LEU A 237 17.75 27.75 -9.60
CA LEU A 237 17.69 26.38 -10.13
C LEU A 237 18.51 26.26 -11.42
N TYR A 238 18.46 27.25 -12.31
CA TYR A 238 19.30 27.30 -13.51
C TYR A 238 20.81 27.25 -13.17
N LYS A 239 21.27 28.05 -12.19
CA LYS A 239 22.66 28.02 -11.73
C LYS A 239 23.03 26.67 -11.12
N ASN A 240 22.14 26.08 -10.35
CA ASN A 240 22.35 24.75 -9.73
C ASN A 240 22.39 23.66 -10.78
N THR A 241 21.55 23.73 -11.81
CA THR A 241 21.60 22.79 -12.95
C THR A 241 22.94 22.90 -13.69
N GLY A 242 23.47 24.11 -13.88
CA GLY A 242 24.81 24.29 -14.47
C GLY A 242 25.92 23.64 -13.63
N ARG A 243 25.84 23.70 -12.30
CA ARG A 243 26.79 23.01 -11.39
C ARG A 243 26.64 21.50 -11.47
N LEU A 244 25.38 20.99 -11.51
CA LEU A 244 25.05 19.59 -11.68
C LEU A 244 25.67 19.04 -12.97
N LEU A 245 25.50 19.72 -14.09
CA LEU A 245 26.07 19.31 -15.37
C LEU A 245 27.61 19.28 -15.31
N ARG A 246 28.26 20.31 -14.75
CA ARG A 246 29.72 20.31 -14.55
C ARG A 246 30.21 19.16 -13.70
N ARG A 247 29.48 18.81 -12.60
CA ARG A 247 29.80 17.65 -11.75
C ARG A 247 29.70 16.34 -12.53
N ALA A 248 28.71 16.22 -13.42
CA ALA A 248 28.51 15.07 -14.27
C ALA A 248 29.49 15.01 -15.47
N GLY A 249 30.36 16.01 -15.65
CA GLY A 249 31.24 16.11 -16.82
C GLY A 249 30.51 16.41 -18.13
N ARG A 250 29.34 17.04 -18.07
CA ARG A 250 28.50 17.35 -19.25
C ARG A 250 28.45 18.84 -19.53
N GLU A 251 28.45 19.15 -20.80
CA GLU A 251 28.27 20.54 -21.28
C GLU A 251 26.79 20.88 -21.52
N ARG A 252 25.97 19.87 -21.80
CA ARG A 252 24.55 20.02 -22.13
C ARG A 252 23.68 19.01 -21.34
N MET A 253 22.43 19.38 -21.15
CA MET A 253 21.44 18.47 -20.57
C MET A 253 21.19 17.31 -21.55
N PRO A 254 21.27 16.06 -21.11
CA PRO A 254 20.83 14.93 -21.92
C PRO A 254 19.31 14.96 -22.09
N GLU A 255 18.79 14.41 -23.18
CA GLU A 255 17.35 14.44 -23.51
C GLU A 255 16.47 13.81 -22.45
N TYR A 256 16.99 12.86 -21.70
CA TYR A 256 16.27 12.15 -20.63
C TYR A 256 16.33 12.86 -19.26
N LEU A 257 17.06 13.98 -19.12
CA LEU A 257 17.05 14.79 -17.89
C LEU A 257 16.03 15.92 -18.00
N HIS A 258 15.10 15.96 -17.07
CA HIS A 258 14.09 17.00 -16.97
C HIS A 258 14.15 17.68 -15.59
N VAL A 259 14.32 18.99 -15.58
CA VAL A 259 14.44 19.81 -14.37
C VAL A 259 13.33 20.85 -14.36
N TYR A 260 12.53 20.87 -13.29
CA TYR A 260 11.34 21.71 -13.18
C TYR A 260 11.38 22.63 -11.97
N CYS A 261 11.17 23.93 -12.18
CA CYS A 261 10.88 24.90 -11.15
C CYS A 261 9.36 25.01 -10.97
N LEU A 262 8.85 24.47 -9.86
CA LEU A 262 7.42 24.41 -9.60
C LEU A 262 6.89 25.55 -8.70
N THR A 263 7.70 26.55 -8.40
CA THR A 263 7.36 27.65 -7.49
C THR A 263 6.15 28.47 -7.96
N GLY A 264 5.93 28.57 -9.28
CA GLY A 264 4.81 29.28 -9.88
C GLY A 264 3.47 28.52 -9.86
N MET A 265 3.47 27.24 -9.46
CA MET A 265 2.26 26.40 -9.43
C MET A 265 1.65 26.35 -8.03
N SER A 266 0.33 26.21 -7.96
CA SER A 266 -0.36 25.84 -6.71
C SER A 266 0.01 24.42 -6.26
N ARG A 267 -0.20 24.08 -4.99
CA ARG A 267 0.16 22.75 -4.42
C ARG A 267 -0.52 21.59 -5.14
N SER A 268 -1.79 21.72 -5.46
CA SER A 268 -2.53 20.68 -6.21
C SER A 268 -2.01 20.53 -7.64
N GLU A 269 -1.65 21.63 -8.30
CA GLU A 269 -1.06 21.59 -9.64
C GLU A 269 0.31 20.94 -9.62
N ARG A 270 1.14 21.19 -8.59
CA ARG A 270 2.47 20.55 -8.45
C ARG A 270 2.37 19.04 -8.41
N LEU A 271 1.52 18.48 -7.53
CA LEU A 271 1.35 17.03 -7.43
C LEU A 271 0.83 16.44 -8.73
N THR A 272 -0.18 17.06 -9.34
CA THR A 272 -0.72 16.64 -10.63
C THR A 272 0.35 16.65 -11.73
N ALA A 273 1.16 17.73 -11.79
CA ALA A 273 2.25 17.85 -12.76
C ALA A 273 3.33 16.75 -12.57
N ILE A 274 3.69 16.43 -11.32
CA ILE A 274 4.62 15.34 -11.00
C ILE A 274 4.06 14.02 -11.52
N VAL A 275 2.83 13.65 -11.13
CA VAL A 275 2.21 12.38 -11.54
C VAL A 275 2.12 12.25 -13.06
N GLN A 276 1.60 13.29 -13.74
CA GLN A 276 1.42 13.26 -15.20
C GLN A 276 2.74 13.26 -15.97
N SER A 277 3.76 14.00 -15.48
CA SER A 277 5.06 13.99 -16.12
C SER A 277 5.82 12.70 -15.91
N MET A 278 5.71 12.06 -14.73
CA MET A 278 6.26 10.72 -14.51
C MET A 278 5.66 9.71 -15.48
N ASP A 279 4.34 9.72 -15.65
CA ASP A 279 3.65 8.85 -16.60
C ASP A 279 4.15 9.08 -18.03
N LYS A 280 4.15 10.33 -18.49
CA LYS A 280 4.63 10.71 -19.84
C LYS A 280 6.06 10.25 -20.09
N TYR A 281 6.98 10.55 -19.15
CA TYR A 281 8.41 10.29 -19.36
C TYR A 281 8.78 8.83 -19.16
N HIS A 282 8.00 8.08 -18.39
CA HIS A 282 8.14 6.63 -18.34
C HIS A 282 8.00 6.00 -19.73
N TYR A 283 6.95 6.37 -20.47
CA TYR A 283 6.75 5.84 -21.83
C TYR A 283 7.74 6.44 -22.84
N LEU A 284 8.05 7.73 -22.72
CA LEU A 284 8.95 8.41 -23.67
C LEU A 284 10.37 7.85 -23.62
N HIS A 285 10.89 7.54 -22.43
CA HIS A 285 12.27 7.11 -22.21
C HIS A 285 12.40 5.63 -21.82
N GLY A 286 11.32 4.84 -21.93
CA GLY A 286 11.32 3.41 -21.60
C GLY A 286 11.58 3.11 -20.13
N GLY A 287 11.18 4.03 -19.22
CA GLY A 287 11.30 3.91 -17.78
C GLY A 287 11.83 5.18 -17.11
N ILE A 288 11.85 5.16 -15.78
CA ILE A 288 12.40 6.23 -14.96
C ILE A 288 13.54 5.66 -14.12
N HIS A 289 14.71 6.33 -14.14
CA HIS A 289 15.88 5.89 -13.39
C HIS A 289 15.92 6.48 -11.97
N LEU A 290 15.70 7.79 -11.86
CA LEU A 290 15.73 8.52 -10.59
C LEU A 290 14.75 9.68 -10.62
N VAL A 291 14.03 9.88 -9.54
CA VAL A 291 13.20 11.06 -9.30
C VAL A 291 13.71 11.78 -8.06
N VAL A 292 13.85 13.10 -8.14
CA VAL A 292 14.14 13.96 -6.99
C VAL A 292 13.01 14.95 -6.82
N ILE A 293 12.44 15.02 -5.60
CA ILE A 293 11.45 16.03 -5.20
C ILE A 293 12.06 16.87 -4.08
N ASP A 294 12.55 18.05 -4.44
CA ASP A 294 13.13 18.99 -3.48
C ASP A 294 12.04 19.91 -2.95
N GLY A 295 11.60 19.63 -1.68
CA GLY A 295 10.50 20.31 -1.02
C GLY A 295 9.17 19.54 -1.02
N VAL A 296 9.16 18.25 -0.64
CA VAL A 296 7.93 17.41 -0.57
C VAL A 296 6.83 18.05 0.28
N ALA A 297 7.18 18.79 1.34
CA ALA A 297 6.22 19.46 2.21
C ALA A 297 5.34 20.51 1.47
N ASP A 298 5.81 21.02 0.35
CA ASP A 298 5.10 22.01 -0.46
C ASP A 298 4.06 21.42 -1.41
N LEU A 299 3.90 20.11 -1.41
CA LEU A 299 2.87 19.40 -2.17
C LEU A 299 1.53 19.30 -1.42
N ILE A 300 1.53 19.57 -0.10
CA ILE A 300 0.34 19.55 0.77
C ILE A 300 0.15 20.89 1.49
N ARG A 301 -1.05 21.15 2.00
CA ARG A 301 -1.37 22.40 2.70
C ARG A 301 -0.69 22.52 4.04
N CYS A 302 -0.60 21.41 4.76
CA CYS A 302 -0.04 21.39 6.10
C CYS A 302 0.68 20.06 6.40
N ALA A 303 1.97 20.11 6.70
CA ALA A 303 2.75 18.93 7.09
C ALA A 303 2.29 18.29 8.41
N ASN A 304 1.44 18.98 9.20
CA ASN A 304 0.83 18.46 10.41
C ASN A 304 -0.57 17.88 10.18
N ASP A 305 -1.11 17.94 8.96
CA ASP A 305 -2.35 17.25 8.60
C ASP A 305 -2.02 15.78 8.35
N GLU A 306 -2.58 14.90 9.17
CA GLU A 306 -2.31 13.46 9.11
C GLU A 306 -2.85 12.86 7.82
N ALA A 307 -4.09 13.18 7.45
CA ALA A 307 -4.74 12.59 6.28
C ALA A 307 -4.04 13.00 4.97
N GLU A 308 -3.71 14.29 4.81
CA GLU A 308 -2.96 14.76 3.63
C GLU A 308 -1.55 14.17 3.58
N SER A 309 -0.89 14.04 4.74
CA SER A 309 0.46 13.48 4.83
C SER A 309 0.49 12.00 4.45
N VAL A 310 -0.45 11.22 4.98
CA VAL A 310 -0.58 9.79 4.64
C VAL A 310 -0.87 9.63 3.15
N ALA A 311 -1.86 10.36 2.62
CA ALA A 311 -2.24 10.28 1.21
C ALA A 311 -1.09 10.65 0.27
N LEU A 312 -0.32 11.71 0.57
CA LEU A 312 0.83 12.10 -0.24
C LEU A 312 1.93 11.03 -0.24
N ILE A 313 2.30 10.52 0.94
CA ILE A 313 3.40 9.55 1.02
C ILE A 313 2.99 8.20 0.44
N ASP A 314 1.74 7.78 0.61
CA ASP A 314 1.23 6.58 -0.06
C ASP A 314 1.26 6.73 -1.58
N GLU A 315 0.91 7.91 -2.11
CA GLU A 315 0.99 8.18 -3.55
C GLU A 315 2.45 8.18 -4.05
N ILE A 316 3.38 8.84 -3.36
CA ILE A 316 4.81 8.83 -3.73
C ILE A 316 5.36 7.39 -3.69
N TYR A 317 5.00 6.60 -2.68
CA TYR A 317 5.42 5.22 -2.57
C TYR A 317 4.83 4.35 -3.70
N ARG A 318 3.54 4.56 -4.04
CA ARG A 318 2.87 3.91 -5.17
C ARG A 318 3.57 4.25 -6.50
N LEU A 319 3.91 5.53 -6.72
CA LEU A 319 4.63 5.96 -7.93
C LEU A 319 6.02 5.31 -8.03
N ALA A 320 6.75 5.20 -6.91
CA ALA A 320 8.04 4.50 -6.89
C ALA A 320 7.88 3.04 -7.33
N GLY A 321 6.84 2.34 -6.85
CA GLY A 321 6.53 0.95 -7.20
C GLY A 321 6.13 0.77 -8.66
N ILE A 322 5.09 1.48 -9.14
CA ILE A 322 4.56 1.28 -10.49
C ILE A 322 5.55 1.65 -11.60
N TYR A 323 6.40 2.65 -11.36
CA TYR A 323 7.43 3.06 -12.32
C TYR A 323 8.79 2.40 -12.08
N ARG A 324 8.89 1.53 -11.08
CA ARG A 324 10.14 0.86 -10.68
C ARG A 324 11.32 1.83 -10.63
N THR A 325 11.20 2.88 -9.83
CA THR A 325 12.18 3.95 -9.71
C THR A 325 12.51 4.26 -8.25
N CYS A 326 13.67 4.86 -8.01
CA CYS A 326 14.01 5.48 -6.74
C CYS A 326 13.46 6.90 -6.69
N ILE A 327 12.71 7.27 -5.65
CA ILE A 327 12.27 8.65 -5.40
C ILE A 327 13.04 9.22 -4.21
N ALA A 328 13.94 10.18 -4.47
CA ALA A 328 14.61 10.95 -3.43
C ALA A 328 13.73 12.12 -3.01
N ALA A 329 13.17 12.03 -1.80
CA ALA A 329 12.25 13.01 -1.23
C ALA A 329 12.96 13.89 -0.19
N VAL A 330 12.97 15.22 -0.41
CA VAL A 330 13.61 16.18 0.50
C VAL A 330 12.57 16.81 1.43
N VAL A 331 12.88 16.84 2.73
CA VAL A 331 12.03 17.45 3.77
C VAL A 331 12.90 18.15 4.81
N HIS A 332 12.39 19.24 5.39
CA HIS A 332 13.08 19.94 6.47
C HIS A 332 12.86 19.26 7.84
N PHE A 333 13.82 19.41 8.75
CA PHE A 333 13.61 19.11 10.18
C PHE A 333 12.64 20.10 10.83
N VAL A 334 12.05 19.66 11.96
CA VAL A 334 11.41 20.61 12.89
C VAL A 334 12.49 21.50 13.49
N PRO A 335 12.28 22.82 13.57
CA PRO A 335 13.20 23.69 14.31
C PRO A 335 13.42 23.13 15.73
N ASN A 336 14.68 22.97 16.13
CA ASN A 336 15.11 22.46 17.45
C ASN A 336 14.91 20.94 17.73
N GLY A 337 14.80 20.07 16.70
CA GLY A 337 14.70 18.62 16.93
C GLY A 337 15.28 17.76 15.83
N LEU A 338 15.68 16.53 16.17
CA LEU A 338 16.06 15.47 15.23
C LEU A 338 14.84 14.78 14.59
N LYS A 339 13.62 15.26 14.89
CA LYS A 339 12.39 14.70 14.30
C LYS A 339 12.09 15.36 12.98
N LEU A 340 11.68 14.58 12.01
CA LEU A 340 11.14 15.07 10.74
C LEU A 340 9.87 15.89 11.01
N ARG A 341 9.60 16.89 10.15
CA ARG A 341 8.51 17.85 10.35
C ARG A 341 7.13 17.20 10.26
N GLY A 342 6.39 17.19 11.38
CA GLY A 342 4.97 16.85 11.45
C GLY A 342 4.63 15.40 11.11
N HIS A 343 3.38 15.14 10.78
CA HIS A 343 2.88 13.84 10.33
C HIS A 343 3.56 13.39 9.02
N LEU A 344 3.82 14.32 8.12
CA LEU A 344 4.55 14.07 6.88
C LEU A 344 5.92 13.43 7.15
N GLY A 345 6.66 13.96 8.11
CA GLY A 345 7.95 13.40 8.50
C GLY A 345 7.83 12.00 9.10
N SER A 346 6.81 11.76 9.92
CA SER A 346 6.55 10.43 10.51
C SER A 346 6.24 9.40 9.43
N GLU A 347 5.44 9.76 8.41
CA GLU A 347 5.12 8.87 7.30
C GLU A 347 6.33 8.61 6.41
N LEU A 348 7.14 9.62 6.09
CA LEU A 348 8.41 9.42 5.39
C LEU A 348 9.34 8.50 6.19
N GLN A 349 9.41 8.67 7.52
CA GLN A 349 10.22 7.79 8.37
C GLN A 349 9.73 6.34 8.32
N ARG A 350 8.43 6.12 8.25
CA ARG A 350 7.82 4.79 8.16
C ARG A 350 8.09 4.12 6.80
N LYS A 351 7.88 4.85 5.70
CA LYS A 351 7.89 4.30 4.32
C LYS A 351 9.27 4.27 3.67
N SER A 352 10.18 5.21 3.97
CA SER A 352 11.48 5.30 3.31
C SER A 352 12.38 4.08 3.58
N ALA A 353 13.13 3.66 2.57
CA ALA A 353 14.17 2.63 2.70
C ALA A 353 15.36 3.15 3.52
N ALA A 354 15.80 4.37 3.25
CA ALA A 354 16.79 5.04 4.05
C ALA A 354 16.42 6.51 4.30
N ILE A 355 16.97 7.07 5.39
CA ILE A 355 16.85 8.47 5.76
C ILE A 355 18.25 9.01 6.01
N LEU A 356 18.63 10.01 5.23
CA LEU A 356 19.88 10.74 5.38
C LEU A 356 19.60 12.13 6.00
N SER A 357 20.30 12.45 7.06
CA SER A 357 20.33 13.77 7.67
C SER A 357 21.55 14.55 7.18
N ILE A 358 21.37 15.80 6.81
CA ILE A 358 22.46 16.71 6.47
C ILE A 358 22.47 17.84 7.50
N GLU A 359 23.55 17.92 8.26
CA GLU A 359 23.71 18.84 9.36
C GLU A 359 24.99 19.65 9.20
N LYS A 360 25.08 20.84 9.82
CA LYS A 360 26.36 21.56 9.94
C LYS A 360 27.24 20.88 10.98
N ASP A 361 28.53 20.80 10.68
CA ASP A 361 29.53 20.34 11.64
C ASP A 361 29.85 21.46 12.66
N GLU A 362 30.71 21.16 13.62
CA GLU A 362 31.31 22.17 14.51
C GLU A 362 31.95 23.32 13.71
N ASN A 363 32.60 22.98 12.58
CA ASN A 363 32.95 23.98 11.56
C ASN A 363 31.72 24.24 10.65
N PRO A 364 31.12 25.44 10.70
CA PRO A 364 29.91 25.77 9.93
C PRO A 364 30.11 25.78 8.40
N GLU A 365 31.37 25.78 7.91
CA GLU A 365 31.66 25.63 6.49
C GLU A 365 31.47 24.19 6.00
N VAL A 366 31.50 23.20 6.92
CA VAL A 366 31.41 21.78 6.62
C VAL A 366 29.98 21.29 6.91
N SER A 367 29.46 20.48 6.01
CA SER A 367 28.21 19.74 6.21
C SER A 367 28.51 18.26 6.37
N VAL A 368 27.79 17.60 7.25
CA VAL A 368 27.92 16.16 7.54
C VAL A 368 26.64 15.46 7.13
N VAL A 369 26.76 14.38 6.36
CA VAL A 369 25.67 13.47 6.03
C VAL A 369 25.73 12.27 6.95
N LYS A 370 24.62 12.02 7.63
CA LYS A 370 24.44 10.91 8.57
C LYS A 370 23.24 10.08 8.17
N ALA A 371 23.35 8.77 8.11
CA ALA A 371 22.20 7.89 7.99
C ALA A 371 21.48 7.79 9.34
N LEU A 372 20.17 8.05 9.34
CA LEU A 372 19.30 7.90 10.50
C LEU A 372 18.54 6.56 10.49
N LYS A 373 18.28 6.03 9.29
CA LYS A 373 17.58 4.79 9.05
C LYS A 373 18.10 4.15 7.77
N VAL A 374 18.18 2.82 7.79
CA VAL A 374 18.42 1.99 6.62
C VAL A 374 17.64 0.69 6.81
N ARG A 375 16.95 0.20 5.77
CA ARG A 375 16.22 -1.08 5.84
C ARG A 375 17.14 -2.28 5.65
N ASP A 376 18.03 -2.21 4.66
CA ASP A 376 18.89 -3.34 4.24
C ASP A 376 20.30 -3.16 4.78
N GLY A 377 20.43 -2.82 6.06
CA GLY A 377 21.72 -2.63 6.74
C GLY A 377 21.58 -1.90 8.06
N SER A 378 22.71 -1.53 8.64
CA SER A 378 22.76 -0.68 9.82
C SER A 378 23.11 0.76 9.42
N PRO A 379 22.48 1.78 9.99
CA PRO A 379 22.95 3.17 9.86
C PRO A 379 24.42 3.35 10.30
N LEU A 380 24.94 2.42 11.12
CA LEU A 380 26.34 2.41 11.56
C LEU A 380 27.33 1.98 10.49
N ASP A 381 26.89 1.17 9.53
CA ASP A 381 27.73 0.71 8.43
C ASP A 381 27.99 1.82 7.41
N ILE A 382 27.25 2.94 7.51
CA ILE A 382 27.40 4.09 6.63
C ILE A 382 28.30 5.12 7.30
N PRO A 383 29.40 5.53 6.66
CA PRO A 383 30.29 6.54 7.22
C PRO A 383 29.61 7.90 7.38
N LEU A 384 30.10 8.74 8.27
CA LEU A 384 29.70 10.13 8.37
C LEU A 384 30.43 10.91 7.25
N MET A 385 29.75 11.16 6.14
CA MET A 385 30.34 11.80 4.97
C MET A 385 30.37 13.31 5.14
N GLN A 386 31.51 13.94 4.90
CA GLN A 386 31.68 15.40 5.02
C GLN A 386 31.85 16.05 3.66
N PHE A 387 31.20 17.19 3.47
CA PHE A 387 31.41 18.04 2.29
C PHE A 387 31.41 19.50 2.66
N ARG A 388 32.08 20.32 1.86
CA ARG A 388 32.14 21.78 2.02
C ARG A 388 32.09 22.48 0.67
N TRP A 389 31.75 23.74 0.70
CA TRP A 389 31.86 24.62 -0.49
C TRP A 389 33.32 24.80 -0.88
N ASP A 390 33.69 24.50 -2.12
CA ASP A 390 34.98 24.83 -2.70
C ASP A 390 34.86 26.03 -3.64
N LYS A 391 35.67 27.08 -3.40
CA LYS A 391 35.60 28.33 -4.18
C LYS A 391 36.15 28.14 -5.59
N GLN A 392 37.14 27.27 -5.79
CA GLN A 392 37.75 27.02 -7.11
C GLN A 392 36.83 26.15 -7.97
N ALA A 393 36.26 25.11 -7.41
CA ALA A 393 35.27 24.29 -8.09
C ALA A 393 33.93 25.02 -8.29
N GLY A 394 33.63 26.04 -7.47
CA GLY A 394 32.36 26.74 -7.46
C GLY A 394 31.17 25.87 -7.13
N MET A 395 31.40 24.79 -6.36
CA MET A 395 30.40 23.79 -5.92
C MET A 395 30.87 23.08 -4.63
N PRO A 396 29.98 22.40 -3.90
CA PRO A 396 30.41 21.56 -2.78
C PRO A 396 31.27 20.41 -3.25
N VAL A 397 32.27 20.05 -2.44
CA VAL A 397 33.19 18.93 -2.67
C VAL A 397 33.25 18.02 -1.44
N TYR A 398 33.43 16.75 -1.66
CA TYR A 398 33.67 15.78 -0.60
C TYR A 398 35.01 16.03 0.06
N VAL A 399 35.06 16.00 1.39
CA VAL A 399 36.30 16.25 2.14
C VAL A 399 36.74 15.06 3.00
N GLY A 400 35.97 14.00 3.01
CA GLY A 400 36.32 12.77 3.71
C GLY A 400 35.23 12.28 4.66
N GLU A 401 35.60 11.33 5.50
CA GLU A 401 34.72 10.74 6.50
C GLU A 401 35.07 11.27 7.89
N LYS A 402 34.06 11.61 8.67
CA LYS A 402 34.23 11.98 10.08
C LYS A 402 34.19 10.71 10.94
N PRO A 403 35.17 10.50 11.84
CA PRO A 403 35.08 9.42 12.81
C PRO A 403 33.84 9.59 13.70
N ARG A 404 33.10 8.53 13.94
CA ARG A 404 32.00 8.56 14.92
C ARG A 404 32.56 8.67 16.33
N ALA A 405 32.02 9.58 17.13
CA ALA A 405 32.43 9.72 18.53
C ALA A 405 32.18 8.41 19.29
N GLU A 406 33.10 8.00 20.15
CA GLU A 406 32.97 6.75 20.94
C GLU A 406 31.66 6.68 21.73
N LYS A 407 31.15 7.85 22.18
CA LYS A 407 29.91 7.96 22.93
C LYS A 407 28.67 7.63 22.07
N GLU A 408 28.67 7.95 20.79
CA GLU A 408 27.61 7.55 19.84
C GLU A 408 27.68 6.06 19.53
N LYS A 409 28.88 5.52 19.27
CA LYS A 409 29.10 4.08 19.06
C LYS A 409 28.62 3.23 20.25
N ARG A 410 28.81 3.73 21.47
CA ARG A 410 28.40 3.04 22.69
C ARG A 410 26.89 3.03 22.88
N LYS A 411 26.24 4.18 22.67
CA LYS A 411 24.78 4.32 22.76
C LYS A 411 24.03 3.51 21.72
N GLU A 412 24.56 3.42 20.51
CA GLU A 412 23.98 2.65 19.42
C GLU A 412 24.21 1.13 19.60
N LYS A 413 25.35 0.71 20.17
CA LYS A 413 25.57 -0.68 20.59
C LYS A 413 24.61 -1.10 21.71
N GLU A 414 24.47 -0.30 22.73
CA GLU A 414 23.54 -0.55 23.86
C GLU A 414 22.11 -0.66 23.37
N LEU A 415 21.65 0.22 22.45
CA LEU A 415 20.34 0.14 21.83
C LEU A 415 20.14 -1.12 20.96
N ALA A 416 21.15 -1.52 20.21
CA ALA A 416 21.10 -2.74 19.40
C ALA A 416 21.11 -4.01 20.26
N GLU A 417 21.86 -4.03 21.36
CA GLU A 417 21.86 -5.13 22.34
C GLU A 417 20.50 -5.20 23.07
N MET A 418 19.94 -4.09 23.54
CA MET A 418 18.61 -4.05 24.15
C MET A 418 17.51 -4.51 23.18
N ALA A 419 17.60 -4.13 21.91
CA ALA A 419 16.66 -4.61 20.89
C ALA A 419 16.78 -6.12 20.69
N ARG A 420 17.99 -6.67 20.59
CA ARG A 420 18.23 -8.12 20.48
C ARG A 420 17.72 -8.90 21.68
N GLU A 421 17.93 -8.41 22.88
CA GLU A 421 17.43 -9.02 24.13
C GLU A 421 15.90 -8.99 24.19
N ALA A 422 15.27 -7.86 23.81
CA ALA A 422 13.82 -7.74 23.74
C ALA A 422 13.20 -8.72 22.70
N PHE A 423 13.82 -8.88 21.54
CA PHE A 423 13.38 -9.85 20.53
C PHE A 423 13.67 -11.30 20.94
N ALA A 424 14.78 -11.59 21.62
CA ALA A 424 15.05 -12.92 22.15
C ALA A 424 14.04 -13.32 23.22
N CYS A 425 13.63 -12.40 24.09
CA CYS A 425 12.59 -12.63 25.11
C CYS A 425 11.22 -12.92 24.50
N LEU A 426 10.86 -12.29 23.37
CA LEU A 426 9.60 -12.52 22.66
C LEU A 426 9.53 -13.90 21.97
N LEU A 427 10.67 -14.46 21.58
CA LEU A 427 10.74 -15.81 21.00
C LEU A 427 10.59 -16.94 22.05
N TYR A 428 10.82 -16.65 23.33
CA TYR A 428 10.68 -17.64 24.41
C TYR A 428 9.32 -17.60 25.15
N THR A 429 8.42 -16.69 24.80
CA THR A 429 7.10 -16.56 25.43
C THR A 429 5.92 -16.91 24.55
N SER A 430 6.13 -17.63 23.44
CA SER A 430 5.04 -18.30 22.71
C SER A 430 4.88 -19.73 23.22
N PRO A 431 3.68 -20.10 23.73
CA PRO A 431 3.37 -21.46 24.18
C PRO A 431 3.30 -22.46 23.00
#